data_639342186870ebdc73c33535159d3e69
#
_entry.id   639342186870ebdc73c33535159d3e69
#
_cell.length_a   1.000
_cell.length_b   1.000
_cell.length_c   1.000
_cell.angle_alpha   90.00
_cell.angle_beta   90.00
_cell.angle_gamma   90.00
#
_symmetry.space_group_name_H-M   'P 1'
#
loop_
_entity.id
_entity.type
_entity.pdbx_description
1 polymer ?
#
loop_
_entity_poly.entity_id
_entity_poly.type
_entity_poly.pdbx_seq_one_letter_code
_entity_poly.pdbx_strand_id
1 'polypeptide(L)'
;MASGIMGNSIWQLVSDSDAMTWLVLFVLLALSIICWTVFLYKFLVLRVKKRQLARVAEKLRDLNSIESIMGLASSMNADLPSYFLAQNVTYMKSVMMGAKTLTTDQWDFVANNMDRVLDDMIGNEESYLPVLSTSAAISPLLGLFGTVWGLIHSFIDISKKGSADIVTVAPGIAEALITTLFGLLVAIPAMMMFNYLAAEVRSIEHSLIRLSDQFGRIVQHLMVRPSEAPFANASPYQQKEL
;
A
#
# COMPACT_ATOMS: atom_id res chain seq x y z
N MET A 1 -16.12 -21.19 -36.17
CA MET A 1 -15.18 -20.89 -37.28
C MET A 1 -14.68 -19.43 -37.29
N ALA A 2 -15.34 -18.45 -36.65
CA ALA A 2 -14.88 -17.05 -36.64
C ALA A 2 -13.68 -16.76 -35.73
N SER A 3 -13.45 -17.55 -34.69
CA SER A 3 -12.36 -17.30 -33.69
C SER A 3 -10.97 -17.62 -34.19
N GLY A 4 -10.82 -18.51 -35.18
CA GLY A 4 -9.53 -18.87 -35.79
C GLY A 4 -8.98 -17.85 -36.77
N ILE A 5 -9.87 -17.14 -37.47
CA ILE A 5 -9.48 -16.16 -38.48
C ILE A 5 -8.95 -14.87 -37.88
N MET A 6 -9.55 -14.41 -36.74
CA MET A 6 -9.12 -13.21 -36.05
C MET A 6 -7.75 -13.40 -35.36
N GLY A 7 -7.52 -14.57 -34.77
CA GLY A 7 -6.24 -14.85 -34.09
C GLY A 7 -5.05 -14.88 -35.07
N ASN A 8 -5.20 -15.52 -36.21
CA ASN A 8 -4.13 -15.60 -37.23
C ASN A 8 -3.83 -14.23 -37.88
N SER A 9 -4.87 -13.38 -38.05
CA SER A 9 -4.68 -12.05 -38.66
C SER A 9 -3.96 -11.09 -37.70
N ILE A 10 -4.25 -11.13 -36.39
CA ILE A 10 -3.56 -10.31 -35.40
C ILE A 10 -2.10 -10.74 -35.25
N TRP A 11 -1.83 -12.04 -35.22
CA TRP A 11 -0.45 -12.57 -35.18
C TRP A 11 0.37 -12.18 -36.41
N GLN A 12 -0.20 -12.23 -37.61
CA GLN A 12 0.48 -11.81 -38.84
C GLN A 12 0.78 -10.31 -38.83
N LEU A 13 -0.17 -9.48 -38.40
CA LEU A 13 0.06 -8.03 -38.27
C LEU A 13 1.16 -7.70 -37.24
N VAL A 14 1.21 -8.43 -36.12
CA VAL A 14 2.23 -8.25 -35.09
C VAL A 14 3.59 -8.81 -35.56
N SER A 15 3.65 -9.90 -36.32
CA SER A 15 4.93 -10.48 -36.78
C SER A 15 5.66 -9.61 -37.81
N ASP A 16 4.90 -8.86 -38.61
CA ASP A 16 5.44 -7.96 -39.65
C ASP A 16 5.66 -6.52 -39.12
N SER A 17 5.42 -6.29 -37.83
CA SER A 17 5.50 -4.97 -37.17
C SER A 17 6.93 -4.47 -37.01
N ASP A 18 7.07 -3.15 -36.97
CA ASP A 18 8.32 -2.45 -36.72
C ASP A 18 8.90 -2.79 -35.30
N ALA A 19 10.23 -2.78 -35.20
CA ALA A 19 10.95 -3.07 -33.95
C ALA A 19 10.47 -2.22 -32.75
N MET A 20 10.01 -0.98 -33.00
CA MET A 20 9.49 -0.10 -31.98
C MET A 20 8.12 -0.55 -31.45
N THR A 21 7.24 -1.04 -32.32
CA THR A 21 5.95 -1.64 -31.93
C THR A 21 6.17 -2.86 -31.04
N TRP A 22 7.11 -3.72 -31.42
CA TRP A 22 7.51 -4.86 -30.58
C TRP A 22 8.05 -4.46 -29.22
N LEU A 23 8.87 -3.41 -29.15
CA LEU A 23 9.40 -2.89 -27.90
C LEU A 23 8.26 -2.41 -26.98
N VAL A 24 7.31 -1.63 -27.51
CA VAL A 24 6.15 -1.15 -26.74
C VAL A 24 5.32 -2.32 -26.21
N LEU A 25 5.00 -3.30 -27.06
CA LEU A 25 4.22 -4.47 -26.65
C LEU A 25 4.96 -5.31 -25.59
N PHE A 26 6.28 -5.45 -25.71
CA PHE A 26 7.10 -6.16 -24.73
C PHE A 26 7.10 -5.44 -23.37
N VAL A 27 7.24 -4.11 -23.36
CA VAL A 27 7.16 -3.31 -22.13
C VAL A 27 5.79 -3.43 -21.48
N LEU A 28 4.71 -3.37 -22.26
CA LEU A 28 3.35 -3.55 -21.75
C LEU A 28 3.14 -4.95 -21.16
N LEU A 29 3.67 -5.98 -21.81
CA LEU A 29 3.62 -7.35 -21.29
C LEU A 29 4.37 -7.47 -19.96
N ALA A 30 5.59 -6.90 -19.88
CA ALA A 30 6.37 -6.89 -18.64
C ALA A 30 5.62 -6.17 -17.51
N LEU A 31 5.04 -5.00 -17.79
CA LEU A 31 4.20 -4.27 -16.81
C LEU A 31 3.01 -5.11 -16.35
N SER A 32 2.34 -5.81 -17.27
CA SER A 32 1.23 -6.70 -16.93
C SER A 32 1.67 -7.81 -15.98
N ILE A 33 2.77 -8.48 -16.24
CA ILE A 33 3.31 -9.55 -15.39
C ILE A 33 3.65 -9.00 -14.00
N ILE A 34 4.30 -7.84 -13.93
CA ILE A 34 4.64 -7.18 -12.67
C ILE A 34 3.37 -6.86 -11.87
N CYS A 35 2.35 -6.27 -12.51
CA CYS A 35 1.09 -5.94 -11.84
C CYS A 35 0.41 -7.17 -11.25
N TRP A 36 0.30 -8.26 -12.00
CA TRP A 36 -0.29 -9.51 -11.51
C TRP A 36 0.52 -10.13 -10.37
N THR A 37 1.84 -10.12 -10.46
CA THR A 37 2.72 -10.64 -9.41
C THR A 37 2.56 -9.86 -8.11
N VAL A 38 2.62 -8.52 -8.18
CA VAL A 38 2.45 -7.64 -7.01
C VAL A 38 1.05 -7.81 -6.41
N PHE A 39 0.02 -7.85 -7.25
CA PHE A 39 -1.35 -8.03 -6.79
C PHE A 39 -1.55 -9.34 -6.05
N LEU A 40 -1.17 -10.47 -6.63
CA LEU A 40 -1.34 -11.78 -6.02
C LEU A 40 -0.57 -11.90 -4.70
N TYR A 41 0.67 -11.42 -4.67
CA TYR A 41 1.49 -11.41 -3.46
C TYR A 41 0.83 -10.59 -2.34
N LYS A 42 0.50 -9.32 -2.61
CA LYS A 42 -0.12 -8.43 -1.61
C LYS A 42 -1.51 -8.91 -1.19
N PHE A 43 -2.31 -9.40 -2.11
CA PHE A 43 -3.65 -9.94 -1.80
C PHE A 43 -3.60 -11.05 -0.76
N LEU A 44 -2.67 -12.01 -0.92
CA LEU A 44 -2.50 -13.12 0.03
C LEU A 44 -1.99 -12.61 1.38
N VAL A 45 -0.96 -11.76 1.38
CA VAL A 45 -0.35 -11.23 2.60
C VAL A 45 -1.35 -10.38 3.40
N LEU A 46 -2.06 -9.45 2.75
CA LEU A 46 -3.03 -8.58 3.44
C LEU A 46 -4.20 -9.36 4.05
N ARG A 47 -4.68 -10.41 3.36
CA ARG A 47 -5.72 -11.29 3.92
C ARG A 47 -5.28 -11.98 5.21
N VAL A 48 -4.05 -12.47 5.26
CA VAL A 48 -3.51 -13.11 6.46
C VAL A 48 -3.39 -12.09 7.59
N LYS A 49 -2.77 -10.93 7.32
CA LYS A 49 -2.57 -9.85 8.30
C LYS A 49 -3.88 -9.34 8.89
N LYS A 50 -4.89 -9.14 8.06
CA LYS A 50 -6.23 -8.70 8.51
C LYS A 50 -6.88 -9.68 9.48
N ARG A 51 -6.76 -10.99 9.21
CA ARG A 51 -7.26 -12.03 10.12
C ARG A 51 -6.49 -12.07 11.43
N GLN A 52 -5.18 -11.82 11.40
CA GLN A 52 -4.33 -11.76 12.59
C GLN A 52 -4.71 -10.58 13.47
N LEU A 53 -4.84 -9.37 12.87
CA LEU A 53 -5.27 -8.17 13.58
C LEU A 53 -6.62 -8.34 14.28
N ALA A 54 -7.60 -8.93 13.60
CA ALA A 54 -8.92 -9.16 14.18
C ALA A 54 -8.85 -10.07 15.43
N ARG A 55 -8.07 -11.15 15.37
CA ARG A 55 -7.89 -12.08 16.49
C ARG A 55 -7.19 -11.44 17.69
N VAL A 56 -6.20 -10.58 17.44
CA VAL A 56 -5.45 -9.94 18.52
C VAL A 56 -6.27 -8.83 19.17
N ALA A 57 -6.99 -8.05 18.37
CA ALA A 57 -7.90 -7.02 18.90
C ALA A 57 -8.99 -7.62 19.81
N GLU A 58 -9.51 -8.80 19.46
CA GLU A 58 -10.46 -9.52 20.30
C GLU A 58 -9.81 -9.97 21.63
N LYS A 59 -8.64 -10.62 21.55
CA LYS A 59 -7.91 -11.08 22.75
C LYS A 59 -7.47 -9.91 23.66
N LEU A 60 -7.06 -8.78 23.08
CA LEU A 60 -6.61 -7.62 23.85
C LEU A 60 -7.76 -7.02 24.67
N ARG A 61 -9.01 -7.20 24.24
CA ARG A 61 -10.20 -6.69 24.91
C ARG A 61 -10.43 -7.32 26.30
N ASP A 62 -10.00 -8.56 26.44
CA ASP A 62 -10.20 -9.34 27.67
C ASP A 62 -9.01 -9.24 28.64
N LEU A 63 -7.93 -8.55 28.25
CA LEU A 63 -6.71 -8.43 29.04
C LEU A 63 -6.75 -7.19 29.95
N ASN A 64 -6.57 -7.42 31.25
CA ASN A 64 -6.56 -6.38 32.29
C ASN A 64 -5.18 -6.20 32.95
N SER A 65 -4.11 -6.83 32.43
CA SER A 65 -2.76 -6.72 32.98
C SER A 65 -1.70 -6.68 31.90
N ILE A 66 -0.63 -5.92 32.16
CA ILE A 66 0.50 -5.77 31.22
C ILE A 66 1.28 -7.08 31.06
N GLU A 67 1.36 -7.90 32.11
CA GLU A 67 1.99 -9.22 32.02
C GLU A 67 1.25 -10.13 31.04
N SER A 68 -0.08 -10.05 31.02
CA SER A 68 -0.92 -10.77 30.06
C SER A 68 -0.73 -10.27 28.62
N ILE A 69 -0.57 -8.95 28.43
CA ILE A 69 -0.26 -8.35 27.10
C ILE A 69 1.13 -8.81 26.63
N MET A 70 2.09 -8.85 27.57
CA MET A 70 3.44 -9.29 27.27
C MET A 70 3.50 -10.79 26.96
N GLY A 71 2.73 -11.59 27.71
CA GLY A 71 2.53 -13.01 27.42
C GLY A 71 1.90 -13.22 26.05
N LEU A 72 0.92 -12.42 25.67
CA LEU A 72 0.30 -12.44 24.35
C LEU A 72 1.32 -12.09 23.26
N ALA A 73 2.07 -10.99 23.41
CA ALA A 73 3.09 -10.56 22.45
C ALA A 73 4.20 -11.63 22.25
N SER A 74 4.60 -12.32 23.32
CA SER A 74 5.64 -13.35 23.25
C SER A 74 5.14 -14.71 22.78
N SER A 75 3.86 -15.02 22.94
CA SER A 75 3.24 -16.28 22.54
C SER A 75 2.85 -16.35 21.06
N MET A 76 2.82 -15.23 20.39
CA MET A 76 2.44 -15.14 18.98
C MET A 76 3.69 -15.11 18.10
N ASN A 77 3.71 -15.92 17.06
CA ASN A 77 4.75 -15.86 16.02
C ASN A 77 4.76 -14.43 15.43
N ALA A 78 5.92 -13.95 14.95
CA ALA A 78 6.21 -12.59 14.44
C ALA A 78 5.12 -11.96 13.52
N ASP A 79 3.89 -11.92 14.03
CA ASP A 79 2.71 -11.38 13.37
C ASP A 79 2.69 -9.84 13.52
N LEU A 80 2.05 -9.16 12.59
CA LEU A 80 1.98 -7.69 12.56
C LEU A 80 1.55 -7.07 13.91
N PRO A 81 0.45 -7.52 14.54
CA PRO A 81 0.04 -6.97 15.85
C PRO A 81 1.00 -7.32 17.00
N SER A 82 1.64 -8.48 16.96
CA SER A 82 2.64 -8.89 17.96
C SER A 82 3.88 -8.01 17.90
N TYR A 83 4.31 -7.65 16.69
CA TYR A 83 5.41 -6.71 16.48
C TYR A 83 5.10 -5.36 17.09
N PHE A 84 3.89 -4.80 16.84
CA PHE A 84 3.44 -3.54 17.44
C PHE A 84 3.49 -3.57 18.97
N LEU A 85 2.89 -4.59 19.56
CA LEU A 85 2.84 -4.74 21.02
C LEU A 85 4.24 -4.94 21.63
N ALA A 86 5.06 -5.83 21.04
CA ALA A 86 6.40 -6.12 21.54
C ALA A 86 7.32 -4.88 21.50
N GLN A 87 7.29 -4.14 20.39
CA GLN A 87 8.08 -2.93 20.22
C GLN A 87 7.70 -1.87 21.25
N ASN A 88 6.41 -1.60 21.42
CA ASN A 88 5.93 -0.59 22.35
C ASN A 88 6.09 -0.99 23.82
N VAL A 89 5.90 -2.26 24.18
CA VAL A 89 6.16 -2.76 25.52
C VAL A 89 7.66 -2.69 25.85
N THR A 90 8.53 -3.02 24.91
CA THR A 90 9.99 -2.93 25.09
C THR A 90 10.40 -1.48 25.31
N TYR A 91 9.91 -0.54 24.49
CA TYR A 91 10.18 0.88 24.65
C TYR A 91 9.64 1.41 25.99
N MET A 92 8.40 1.08 26.34
CA MET A 92 7.80 1.46 27.61
C MET A 92 8.67 1.01 28.80
N LYS A 93 9.18 -0.23 28.81
CA LYS A 93 10.09 -0.72 29.84
C LYS A 93 11.38 0.08 29.93
N SER A 94 11.94 0.49 28.82
CA SER A 94 13.17 1.30 28.79
C SER A 94 12.94 2.70 29.39
N VAL A 95 11.77 3.30 29.15
CA VAL A 95 11.39 4.59 29.71
C VAL A 95 11.12 4.51 31.21
N MET A 96 10.56 3.41 31.67
CA MET A 96 10.24 3.21 33.10
C MET A 96 11.47 3.03 33.99
N MET A 97 12.65 2.65 33.47
CA MET A 97 13.89 2.46 34.23
C MET A 97 13.73 1.67 35.55
N GLY A 98 12.82 0.69 35.57
CA GLY A 98 12.52 -0.13 36.76
C GLY A 98 11.42 0.44 37.67
N ALA A 99 10.87 1.60 37.39
CA ALA A 99 9.69 2.13 38.10
C ALA A 99 8.43 1.30 37.75
N LYS A 100 7.46 1.26 38.66
CA LYS A 100 6.18 0.55 38.42
C LYS A 100 5.12 1.41 37.73
N THR A 101 5.35 2.72 37.61
CA THR A 101 4.39 3.69 37.07
C THR A 101 5.10 4.68 36.19
N LEU A 102 4.40 5.20 35.18
CA LEU A 102 4.84 6.25 34.28
C LEU A 102 4.40 7.62 34.82
N THR A 103 5.27 8.63 34.63
CA THR A 103 4.84 10.03 34.77
C THR A 103 4.12 10.47 33.49
N THR A 104 3.40 11.60 33.55
CA THR A 104 2.72 12.15 32.36
C THR A 104 3.70 12.41 31.21
N ASP A 105 4.87 13.00 31.49
CA ASP A 105 5.89 13.27 30.49
C ASP A 105 6.46 11.96 29.86
N GLN A 106 6.65 10.93 30.68
CA GLN A 106 7.08 9.61 30.20
C GLN A 106 6.03 8.95 29.33
N TRP A 107 4.75 9.15 29.65
CA TRP A 107 3.65 8.68 28.83
C TRP A 107 3.67 9.32 27.44
N ASP A 108 3.92 10.63 27.35
CA ASP A 108 4.00 11.33 26.06
C ASP A 108 5.13 10.76 25.17
N PHE A 109 6.27 10.38 25.76
CA PHE A 109 7.31 9.69 25.01
C PHE A 109 6.85 8.31 24.47
N VAL A 110 6.12 7.56 25.29
CA VAL A 110 5.59 6.25 24.87
C VAL A 110 4.54 6.43 23.77
N ALA A 111 3.62 7.38 23.91
CA ALA A 111 2.59 7.68 22.92
C ALA A 111 3.21 8.09 21.57
N ASN A 112 4.18 9.00 21.59
CA ASN A 112 4.91 9.39 20.38
C ASN A 112 5.66 8.20 19.71
N ASN A 113 6.17 7.26 20.51
CA ASN A 113 6.78 6.05 19.96
C ASN A 113 5.75 5.12 19.32
N MET A 114 4.57 5.01 19.95
CA MET A 114 3.45 4.22 19.39
C MET A 114 3.05 4.73 18.01
N ASP A 115 2.93 6.05 17.86
CA ASP A 115 2.59 6.68 16.58
C ASP A 115 3.68 6.41 15.52
N ARG A 116 4.96 6.54 15.87
CA ARG A 116 6.06 6.22 14.94
C ARG A 116 6.05 4.76 14.48
N VAL A 117 5.88 3.84 15.42
CA VAL A 117 5.80 2.41 15.08
C VAL A 117 4.59 2.13 14.19
N LEU A 118 3.48 2.80 14.45
CA LEU A 118 2.26 2.71 13.63
C LEU A 118 2.51 3.21 12.21
N ASP A 119 3.10 4.40 12.06
CA ASP A 119 3.42 5.00 10.76
C ASP A 119 4.37 4.12 9.94
N ASP A 120 5.42 3.59 10.59
CA ASP A 120 6.38 2.66 9.95
C ASP A 120 5.68 1.39 9.45
N MET A 121 4.74 0.85 10.24
CA MET A 121 3.97 -0.33 9.87
C MET A 121 3.03 -0.06 8.69
N ILE A 122 2.34 1.08 8.70
CA ILE A 122 1.44 1.50 7.61
C ILE A 122 2.25 1.72 6.33
N GLY A 123 3.36 2.46 6.40
CA GLY A 123 4.24 2.69 5.26
C GLY A 123 4.76 1.41 4.61
N ASN A 124 5.08 0.39 5.42
CA ASN A 124 5.46 -0.93 4.92
C ASN A 124 4.29 -1.65 4.22
N GLU A 125 3.05 -1.44 4.66
CA GLU A 125 1.88 -2.03 3.99
C GLU A 125 1.53 -1.32 2.68
N GLU A 126 1.80 -0.03 2.56
CA GLU A 126 1.63 0.74 1.33
C GLU A 126 2.69 0.46 0.27
N SER A 127 3.81 -0.15 0.68
CA SER A 127 4.88 -0.54 -0.24
C SER A 127 4.33 -1.38 -1.40
N TYR A 128 4.85 -1.19 -2.61
CA TYR A 128 4.40 -1.79 -3.88
C TYR A 128 3.07 -1.25 -4.46
N LEU A 129 2.21 -0.53 -3.73
CA LEU A 129 1.02 0.11 -4.32
C LEU A 129 1.39 1.12 -5.42
N PRO A 130 2.45 1.96 -5.24
CA PRO A 130 2.89 2.87 -6.29
C PRO A 130 3.23 2.19 -7.61
N VAL A 131 3.70 0.93 -7.59
CA VAL A 131 3.99 0.17 -8.81
C VAL A 131 2.72 -0.05 -9.63
N LEU A 132 1.60 -0.42 -8.99
CA LEU A 132 0.34 -0.64 -9.69
C LEU A 132 -0.25 0.67 -10.22
N SER A 133 -0.24 1.73 -9.39
CA SER A 133 -0.78 3.04 -9.81
C SER A 133 0.01 3.63 -10.97
N THR A 134 1.34 3.55 -10.91
CA THR A 134 2.23 4.02 -11.98
C THR A 134 2.03 3.21 -13.25
N SER A 135 1.95 1.88 -13.15
CA SER A 135 1.69 1.01 -14.30
C SER A 135 0.35 1.32 -14.96
N ALA A 136 -0.71 1.52 -14.15
CA ALA A 136 -2.03 1.89 -14.64
C ALA A 136 -2.03 3.23 -15.38
N ALA A 137 -1.24 4.20 -14.90
CA ALA A 137 -1.14 5.54 -15.51
C ALA A 137 -0.28 5.53 -16.78
N ILE A 138 0.84 4.78 -16.79
CA ILE A 138 1.80 4.79 -17.90
C ILE A 138 1.34 3.90 -19.06
N SER A 139 0.65 2.79 -18.80
CA SER A 139 0.28 1.83 -19.86
C SER A 139 -0.55 2.44 -21.00
N PRO A 140 -1.57 3.31 -20.75
CA PRO A 140 -2.30 3.98 -21.83
C PRO A 140 -1.42 4.95 -22.63
N LEU A 141 -0.47 5.62 -21.96
CA LEU A 141 0.46 6.55 -22.60
C LEU A 141 1.43 5.81 -23.52
N LEU A 142 1.90 4.63 -23.11
CA LEU A 142 2.70 3.76 -23.97
C LEU A 142 1.90 3.27 -25.18
N GLY A 143 0.63 2.92 -24.99
CA GLY A 143 -0.27 2.60 -26.10
C GLY A 143 -0.45 3.76 -27.06
N LEU A 144 -0.69 4.97 -26.54
CA LEU A 144 -0.79 6.18 -27.34
C LEU A 144 0.52 6.49 -28.09
N PHE A 145 1.67 6.33 -27.43
CA PHE A 145 2.97 6.46 -28.06
C PHE A 145 3.10 5.51 -29.26
N GLY A 146 2.67 4.25 -29.12
CA GLY A 146 2.65 3.29 -30.21
C GLY A 146 1.79 3.75 -31.39
N THR A 147 0.62 4.36 -31.15
CA THR A 147 -0.20 4.88 -32.27
C THR A 147 0.46 6.04 -32.97
N VAL A 148 1.05 6.99 -32.26
CA VAL A 148 1.75 8.10 -32.86
C VAL A 148 2.92 7.61 -33.74
N TRP A 149 3.68 6.66 -33.23
CA TRP A 149 4.80 6.07 -33.94
C TRP A 149 4.36 5.36 -35.22
N GLY A 150 3.35 4.48 -35.14
CA GLY A 150 2.83 3.75 -36.30
C GLY A 150 2.25 4.66 -37.39
N LEU A 151 1.57 5.76 -37.00
CA LEU A 151 1.08 6.74 -37.94
C LEU A 151 2.22 7.50 -38.63
N ILE A 152 3.27 7.88 -37.92
CA ILE A 152 4.46 8.51 -38.51
C ILE A 152 5.08 7.56 -39.58
N HIS A 153 5.23 6.28 -39.26
CA HIS A 153 5.75 5.29 -40.18
C HIS A 153 4.86 5.15 -41.45
N SER A 154 3.55 5.11 -41.28
CA SER A 154 2.61 5.06 -42.39
C SER A 154 2.74 6.29 -43.32
N PHE A 155 2.93 7.50 -42.78
CA PHE A 155 3.16 8.70 -43.58
C PHE A 155 4.52 8.69 -44.31
N ILE A 156 5.56 8.17 -43.68
CA ILE A 156 6.88 8.01 -44.30
C ILE A 156 6.77 7.05 -45.50
N ASP A 157 6.01 5.97 -45.40
CA ASP A 157 5.83 4.99 -46.48
C ASP A 157 5.02 5.58 -47.64
N ILE A 158 4.00 6.41 -47.40
CA ILE A 158 3.32 7.19 -48.45
C ILE A 158 4.33 8.05 -49.19
N SER A 159 5.18 8.77 -48.45
CA SER A 159 6.18 9.65 -49.06
C SER A 159 7.18 8.89 -49.93
N LYS A 160 7.62 7.70 -49.51
CA LYS A 160 8.57 6.86 -50.24
C LYS A 160 7.95 6.22 -51.52
N LYS A 161 6.70 5.77 -51.43
CA LYS A 161 6.01 5.09 -52.50
C LYS A 161 5.33 6.05 -53.51
N GLY A 162 5.19 7.32 -53.12
CA GLY A 162 4.55 8.34 -53.98
C GLY A 162 3.05 8.11 -54.23
N SER A 163 2.43 7.19 -53.49
CA SER A 163 1.02 6.84 -53.60
C SER A 163 0.37 6.74 -52.24
N ALA A 164 -0.76 7.45 -52.07
CA ALA A 164 -1.59 7.39 -50.89
C ALA A 164 -2.61 6.22 -50.94
N ASP A 165 -2.23 5.09 -51.50
CA ASP A 165 -3.09 3.92 -51.57
C ASP A 165 -3.34 3.37 -50.16
N ILE A 166 -4.62 3.06 -49.89
CA ILE A 166 -5.07 2.51 -48.57
C ILE A 166 -4.38 1.19 -48.26
N VAL A 167 -4.05 0.38 -49.26
CA VAL A 167 -3.35 -0.89 -49.08
C VAL A 167 -1.95 -0.71 -48.50
N THR A 168 -1.33 0.46 -48.78
CA THR A 168 0.00 0.78 -48.24
C THR A 168 -0.02 1.22 -46.78
N VAL A 169 -1.08 1.91 -46.34
CA VAL A 169 -1.10 2.54 -45.01
C VAL A 169 -1.93 1.76 -43.97
N ALA A 170 -2.91 0.96 -44.44
CA ALA A 170 -3.79 0.22 -43.53
C ALA A 170 -3.05 -0.69 -42.55
N PRO A 171 -1.98 -1.42 -42.90
CA PRO A 171 -1.23 -2.24 -41.95
C PRO A 171 -0.64 -1.41 -40.78
N GLY A 172 0.07 -0.33 -41.06
CA GLY A 172 0.69 0.49 -40.02
C GLY A 172 -0.33 1.20 -39.12
N ILE A 173 -1.49 1.58 -39.67
CA ILE A 173 -2.60 2.11 -38.85
C ILE A 173 -3.17 1.01 -37.93
N ALA A 174 -3.35 -0.19 -38.46
CA ALA A 174 -3.86 -1.32 -37.67
C ALA A 174 -2.92 -1.70 -36.53
N GLU A 175 -1.61 -1.76 -36.78
CA GLU A 175 -0.58 -1.98 -35.75
C GLU A 175 -0.62 -0.90 -34.68
N ALA A 176 -0.73 0.36 -35.07
CA ALA A 176 -0.86 1.48 -34.17
C ALA A 176 -2.05 1.31 -33.21
N LEU A 177 -3.22 0.97 -33.73
CA LEU A 177 -4.43 0.75 -32.93
C LEU A 177 -4.31 -0.44 -31.98
N ILE A 178 -3.59 -1.51 -32.40
CA ILE A 178 -3.33 -2.68 -31.56
C ILE A 178 -2.50 -2.27 -30.32
N THR A 179 -1.49 -1.42 -30.44
CA THR A 179 -0.68 -1.00 -29.29
C THR A 179 -1.51 -0.25 -28.25
N THR A 180 -2.43 0.62 -28.68
CA THR A 180 -3.35 1.31 -27.76
C THR A 180 -4.31 0.35 -27.08
N LEU A 181 -4.85 -0.61 -27.82
CA LEU A 181 -5.70 -1.66 -27.26
C LEU A 181 -4.98 -2.42 -26.13
N PHE A 182 -3.73 -2.85 -26.37
CA PHE A 182 -2.94 -3.52 -25.33
C PHE A 182 -2.59 -2.60 -24.15
N GLY A 183 -2.32 -1.32 -24.40
CA GLY A 183 -2.10 -0.34 -23.34
C GLY A 183 -3.31 -0.24 -22.39
N LEU A 184 -4.52 -0.17 -22.93
CA LEU A 184 -5.77 -0.16 -22.15
C LEU A 184 -6.04 -1.51 -21.47
N LEU A 185 -5.74 -2.61 -22.12
CA LEU A 185 -5.92 -3.96 -21.59
C LEU A 185 -5.06 -4.20 -20.34
N VAL A 186 -3.89 -3.57 -20.25
CA VAL A 186 -3.02 -3.60 -19.07
C VAL A 186 -3.48 -2.59 -18.00
N ALA A 187 -3.83 -1.38 -18.43
CA ALA A 187 -4.16 -0.29 -17.52
C ALA A 187 -5.42 -0.53 -16.68
N ILE A 188 -6.48 -1.03 -17.31
CA ILE A 188 -7.77 -1.23 -16.65
C ILE A 188 -7.67 -2.21 -15.48
N PRO A 189 -7.14 -3.44 -15.65
CA PRO A 189 -6.95 -4.34 -14.53
C PRO A 189 -5.97 -3.78 -13.47
N ALA A 190 -4.88 -3.13 -13.88
CA ALA A 190 -3.92 -2.56 -12.94
C ALA A 190 -4.55 -1.50 -12.03
N MET A 191 -5.40 -0.63 -12.57
CA MET A 191 -6.16 0.36 -11.80
C MET A 191 -7.15 -0.29 -10.83
N MET A 192 -7.87 -1.33 -11.27
CA MET A 192 -8.78 -2.08 -10.41
C MET A 192 -8.03 -2.75 -9.25
N MET A 193 -6.90 -3.40 -9.54
CA MET A 193 -6.04 -4.03 -8.55
C MET A 193 -5.50 -3.02 -7.54
N PHE A 194 -5.02 -1.86 -8.01
CA PHE A 194 -4.55 -0.76 -7.16
C PHE A 194 -5.65 -0.30 -6.20
N ASN A 195 -6.83 0.04 -6.71
CA ASN A 195 -7.95 0.53 -5.89
C ASN A 195 -8.38 -0.51 -4.84
N TYR A 196 -8.42 -1.79 -5.23
CA TYR A 196 -8.76 -2.87 -4.31
C TYR A 196 -7.73 -3.00 -3.17
N LEU A 197 -6.43 -3.06 -3.50
CA LEU A 197 -5.38 -3.18 -2.49
C LEU A 197 -5.28 -1.94 -1.60
N ALA A 198 -5.45 -0.73 -2.16
CA ALA A 198 -5.49 0.51 -1.39
C ALA A 198 -6.63 0.50 -0.35
N ALA A 199 -7.80 0.00 -0.71
CA ALA A 199 -8.91 -0.15 0.23
C ALA A 199 -8.60 -1.18 1.34
N GLU A 200 -7.94 -2.30 1.01
CA GLU A 200 -7.54 -3.30 2.01
C GLU A 200 -6.44 -2.77 2.95
N VAL A 201 -5.47 -2.02 2.44
CA VAL A 201 -4.44 -1.37 3.27
C VAL A 201 -5.06 -0.38 4.24
N ARG A 202 -5.98 0.48 3.80
CA ARG A 202 -6.73 1.39 4.69
C ARG A 202 -7.52 0.63 5.76
N SER A 203 -8.08 -0.52 5.43
CA SER A 203 -8.78 -1.36 6.42
C SER A 203 -7.84 -1.89 7.50
N ILE A 204 -6.59 -2.23 7.13
CA ILE A 204 -5.53 -2.64 8.06
C ILE A 204 -5.09 -1.45 8.91
N GLU A 205 -4.84 -0.30 8.31
CA GLU A 205 -4.50 0.96 8.98
C GLU A 205 -5.52 1.28 10.09
N HIS A 206 -6.81 1.33 9.76
CA HIS A 206 -7.86 1.54 10.77
C HIS A 206 -7.88 0.48 11.87
N SER A 207 -7.49 -0.75 11.56
CA SER A 207 -7.42 -1.82 12.56
C SER A 207 -6.19 -1.67 13.46
N LEU A 208 -5.07 -1.21 12.93
CA LEU A 208 -3.86 -0.88 13.69
C LEU A 208 -4.08 0.33 14.60
N ILE A 209 -4.72 1.39 14.12
CA ILE A 209 -5.08 2.56 14.91
C ILE A 209 -5.95 2.14 16.10
N ARG A 210 -7.00 1.35 15.88
CA ARG A 210 -7.84 0.83 16.97
C ARG A 210 -7.06 -0.01 17.97
N LEU A 211 -6.09 -0.82 17.50
CA LEU A 211 -5.22 -1.61 18.36
C LEU A 211 -4.33 -0.70 19.21
N SER A 212 -3.75 0.33 18.61
CA SER A 212 -2.93 1.35 19.30
C SER A 212 -3.73 2.08 20.36
N ASP A 213 -4.93 2.57 20.02
CA ASP A 213 -5.82 3.24 20.97
C ASP A 213 -6.22 2.35 22.15
N GLN A 214 -6.50 1.08 21.87
CA GLN A 214 -6.88 0.12 22.90
C GLN A 214 -5.70 -0.15 23.83
N PHE A 215 -4.51 -0.39 23.30
CA PHE A 215 -3.28 -0.57 24.06
C PHE A 215 -2.97 0.69 24.90
N GLY A 216 -3.05 1.86 24.29
CA GLY A 216 -2.82 3.14 24.96
C GLY A 216 -3.73 3.36 26.15
N ARG A 217 -5.03 3.11 26.01
CA ARG A 217 -6.00 3.19 27.12
C ARG A 217 -5.66 2.24 28.26
N ILE A 218 -5.27 1.01 27.95
CA ILE A 218 -4.91 0.02 28.99
C ILE A 218 -3.66 0.49 29.76
N VAL A 219 -2.62 0.93 29.07
CA VAL A 219 -1.37 1.42 29.68
C VAL A 219 -1.65 2.67 30.52
N GLN A 220 -2.40 3.63 30.00
CA GLN A 220 -2.72 4.86 30.70
C GLN A 220 -3.51 4.59 31.99
N HIS A 221 -4.50 3.71 31.92
CA HIS A 221 -5.31 3.35 33.09
C HIS A 221 -4.53 2.60 34.17
N LEU A 222 -3.62 1.71 33.77
CA LEU A 222 -2.90 0.85 34.71
C LEU A 222 -1.60 1.45 35.25
N MET A 223 -0.94 2.36 34.51
CA MET A 223 0.42 2.76 34.81
C MET A 223 0.66 4.26 34.92
N VAL A 224 -0.21 5.10 34.37
CA VAL A 224 0.01 6.55 34.43
C VAL A 224 -0.55 7.09 35.71
N ARG A 225 0.32 7.69 36.58
CA ARG A 225 -0.14 8.45 37.72
C ARG A 225 -0.64 9.81 37.25
N PRO A 226 -1.81 10.29 37.74
CA PRO A 226 -2.18 11.69 37.58
C PRO A 226 -1.04 12.56 38.11
N SER A 227 -0.63 13.55 37.34
CA SER A 227 0.29 14.57 37.84
C SER A 227 -0.34 15.19 39.10
N GLU A 228 0.29 15.03 40.27
CA GLU A 228 -0.06 15.83 41.41
C GLU A 228 0.24 17.27 41.00
N ALA A 229 -0.81 18.06 40.80
CA ALA A 229 -0.67 19.46 40.45
C ALA A 229 0.16 20.15 41.56
N PRO A 230 1.23 20.92 41.26
CA PRO A 230 2.07 21.56 42.24
C PRO A 230 1.40 22.75 42.94
N PHE A 231 0.07 22.82 42.99
CA PHE A 231 -0.69 23.96 43.53
C PHE A 231 -1.46 23.70 44.82
N ALA A 232 -1.11 22.67 45.59
CA ALA A 232 -1.74 22.42 46.89
C ALA A 232 -1.01 23.04 48.08
N ASN A 233 -0.02 23.92 47.89
CA ASN A 233 0.63 24.63 48.99
C ASN A 233 1.05 26.06 48.60
N ALA A 234 0.09 26.93 48.38
CA ALA A 234 0.34 28.36 48.39
C ALA A 234 -0.92 29.12 48.87
N SER A 235 -1.21 29.03 50.17
CA SER A 235 -1.98 30.05 50.83
C SER A 235 -1.37 30.31 52.21
N PRO A 236 -0.34 31.19 52.32
CA PRO A 236 0.11 31.74 53.60
C PRO A 236 -0.54 33.10 53.92
N TYR A 237 -1.74 33.42 53.40
CA TYR A 237 -2.39 34.70 53.68
C TYR A 237 -3.79 34.51 54.25
N GLN A 238 -3.90 33.83 55.41
CA GLN A 238 -5.06 33.98 56.30
C GLN A 238 -4.66 33.70 57.74
N GLN A 239 -3.80 34.53 58.30
CA GLN A 239 -3.68 34.71 59.76
C GLN A 239 -3.05 36.07 60.02
N LYS A 240 -3.82 37.15 59.90
CA LYS A 240 -3.61 38.42 60.63
C LYS A 240 -4.88 39.23 60.50
N GLU A 241 -5.84 38.92 61.36
CA GLU A 241 -6.81 39.85 61.91
C GLU A 241 -7.58 39.15 63.06
N LEU A 242 -7.05 39.27 64.25
CA LEU A 242 -7.77 39.39 65.57
C LEU A 242 -6.79 39.92 66.56
#